data_11b1ee85cd4d9e2b6618fcbb25779c22
#
_entry.id   11b1ee85cd4d9e2b6618fcbb25779c22
#
_cell.length_a   1.000
_cell.length_b   1.000
_cell.length_c   1.000
_cell.angle_alpha   90.00
_cell.angle_beta   90.00
_cell.angle_gamma   90.00
#
_symmetry.space_group_name_H-M   'P 1'
#
loop_
_entity.id
_entity.type
_entity.pdbx_description
1 polymer ?
#
loop_
_entity_poly.entity_id
_entity_poly.type
_entity_poly.pdbx_seq_one_letter_code
_entity_poly.pdbx_strand_id
1 'polypeptide(L)'
;MLVIRPLQENDLDDLYAMAQSAGKGLTTLPADRELLQKKINHARETFNQRIAPEAGLYLFALEDTERKKTVGISGIQARVGLDEVFYNYRLSVTVNASKELGVHVRTPTLHLSNDMTDTSEICSLLLSDEYKGGGSGLLLSRCRFMYLDEFRKH
;
A
#
# COMPACT_ATOMS: atom_id res chain seq x y z
N MET A 1 10.63 -20.44 -10.12
CA MET A 1 9.41 -19.84 -10.73
C MET A 1 8.84 -18.82 -9.76
N LEU A 2 8.30 -17.67 -10.26
CA LEU A 2 7.67 -16.66 -9.40
C LEU A 2 6.15 -16.86 -9.35
N VAL A 3 5.58 -16.87 -8.14
CA VAL A 3 4.15 -17.08 -7.89
C VAL A 3 3.63 -16.01 -6.93
N ILE A 4 2.44 -15.49 -7.19
CA ILE A 4 1.74 -14.60 -6.24
C ILE A 4 0.74 -15.43 -5.44
N ARG A 5 0.77 -15.26 -4.13
CA ARG A 5 -0.12 -15.88 -3.17
C ARG A 5 -0.46 -14.95 -2.01
N PRO A 6 -1.50 -15.23 -1.22
CA PRO A 6 -1.69 -14.55 0.05
C PRO A 6 -0.44 -14.66 0.95
N LEU A 7 -0.16 -13.56 1.68
CA LEU A 7 0.94 -13.54 2.66
C LEU A 7 0.65 -14.52 3.79
N GLN A 8 1.68 -15.23 4.25
CA GLN A 8 1.60 -16.25 5.31
C GLN A 8 2.51 -15.92 6.49
N GLU A 9 2.32 -16.63 7.60
CA GLU A 9 3.05 -16.40 8.84
C GLU A 9 4.56 -16.64 8.70
N ASN A 10 4.93 -17.65 7.91
CA ASN A 10 6.33 -17.98 7.64
C ASN A 10 7.06 -16.98 6.75
N ASP A 11 6.37 -15.98 6.20
CA ASP A 11 6.97 -14.90 5.40
C ASP A 11 7.57 -13.77 6.26
N LEU A 12 7.37 -13.81 7.58
CA LEU A 12 7.75 -12.71 8.47
C LEU A 12 9.24 -12.36 8.38
N ASP A 13 10.12 -13.34 8.31
CA ASP A 13 11.57 -13.11 8.26
C ASP A 13 11.99 -12.44 6.97
N ASP A 14 11.46 -12.90 5.83
CA ASP A 14 11.70 -12.30 4.52
C ASP A 14 11.13 -10.89 4.44
N LEU A 15 9.91 -10.70 4.95
CA LEU A 15 9.25 -9.39 4.97
C LEU A 15 10.03 -8.40 5.83
N TYR A 16 10.49 -8.81 7.01
CA TYR A 16 11.30 -7.97 7.89
C TYR A 16 12.61 -7.56 7.23
N ALA A 17 13.33 -8.51 6.60
CA ALA A 17 14.56 -8.22 5.87
C ALA A 17 14.33 -7.22 4.71
N MET A 18 13.25 -7.39 3.95
CA MET A 18 12.86 -6.46 2.89
C MET A 18 12.52 -5.07 3.45
N ALA A 19 11.76 -4.99 4.54
CA ALA A 19 11.41 -3.72 5.18
C ALA A 19 12.64 -2.95 5.68
N GLN A 20 13.64 -3.65 6.23
CA GLN A 20 14.92 -3.06 6.63
C GLN A 20 15.68 -2.46 5.43
N SER A 21 15.67 -3.14 4.28
CA SER A 21 16.37 -2.68 3.07
C SER A 21 15.67 -1.52 2.37
N ALA A 22 14.36 -1.40 2.50
CA ALA A 22 13.56 -0.36 1.85
C ALA A 22 13.78 1.07 2.38
N GLY A 23 14.38 1.18 3.57
CA GLY A 23 14.65 2.47 4.20
C GLY A 23 13.39 3.21 4.68
N LYS A 24 13.54 4.51 4.96
CA LYS A 24 12.49 5.33 5.62
C LYS A 24 11.27 5.66 4.76
N GLY A 25 11.26 5.31 3.48
CA GLY A 25 10.19 5.69 2.54
C GLY A 25 8.96 4.78 2.58
N LEU A 26 9.07 3.57 3.13
CA LEU A 26 7.98 2.59 3.17
C LEU A 26 7.23 2.66 4.50
N THR A 27 6.36 3.64 4.65
CA THR A 27 5.60 3.88 5.88
C THR A 27 4.56 2.79 6.19
N THR A 28 4.04 2.13 5.16
CA THR A 28 3.03 1.06 5.31
C THR A 28 3.60 -0.26 5.82
N LEU A 29 4.92 -0.47 5.71
CA LEU A 29 5.62 -1.67 6.19
C LEU A 29 6.88 -1.27 6.95
N PRO A 30 6.76 -0.73 8.16
CA PRO A 30 7.93 -0.36 8.97
C PRO A 30 8.75 -1.60 9.32
N ALA A 31 10.07 -1.41 9.48
CA ALA A 31 10.98 -2.47 9.92
C ALA A 31 10.81 -2.74 11.44
N ASP A 32 9.60 -3.10 11.83
CA ASP A 32 9.19 -3.49 13.17
C ASP A 32 8.52 -4.87 13.11
N ARG A 33 9.15 -5.84 13.76
CA ARG A 33 8.75 -7.24 13.68
C ARG A 33 7.38 -7.50 14.27
N GLU A 34 7.02 -6.82 15.37
CA GLU A 34 5.72 -6.98 16.01
C GLU A 34 4.60 -6.38 15.15
N LEU A 35 4.83 -5.20 14.56
CA LEU A 35 3.87 -4.57 13.66
C LEU A 35 3.68 -5.39 12.38
N LEU A 36 4.76 -5.93 11.82
CA LEU A 36 4.68 -6.80 10.64
C LEU A 36 3.91 -8.09 10.94
N GLN A 37 4.16 -8.71 12.10
CA GLN A 37 3.40 -9.89 12.53
C GLN A 37 1.90 -9.60 12.68
N LYS A 38 1.54 -8.45 13.28
CA LYS A 38 0.14 -8.03 13.39
C LYS A 38 -0.50 -7.86 12.01
N LYS A 39 0.21 -7.24 11.06
CA LYS A 39 -0.28 -7.09 9.68
C LYS A 39 -0.45 -8.42 8.95
N ILE A 40 0.47 -9.36 9.12
CA ILE A 40 0.37 -10.72 8.57
C ILE A 40 -0.88 -11.42 9.13
N ASN A 41 -1.07 -11.37 10.45
CA ASN A 41 -2.23 -11.99 11.09
C ASN A 41 -3.53 -11.36 10.60
N HIS A 42 -3.59 -10.03 10.53
CA HIS A 42 -4.76 -9.31 10.01
C HIS A 42 -5.06 -9.72 8.55
N ALA A 43 -4.05 -9.76 7.68
CA ALA A 43 -4.23 -10.19 6.30
C ALA A 43 -4.72 -11.63 6.18
N ARG A 44 -4.20 -12.55 7.00
CA ARG A 44 -4.67 -13.94 7.03
C ARG A 44 -6.13 -14.05 7.47
N GLU A 45 -6.52 -13.33 8.51
CA GLU A 45 -7.91 -13.31 8.96
C GLU A 45 -8.84 -12.68 7.91
N THR A 46 -8.35 -11.68 7.15
CA THR A 46 -9.07 -11.10 6.00
C THR A 46 -9.33 -12.15 4.91
N PHE A 47 -8.29 -12.86 4.45
CA PHE A 47 -8.44 -13.90 3.44
C PHE A 47 -9.30 -15.09 3.92
N ASN A 48 -9.30 -15.36 5.24
CA ASN A 48 -10.15 -16.37 5.86
C ASN A 48 -11.60 -15.88 6.10
N GLN A 49 -11.95 -14.67 5.68
CA GLN A 49 -13.28 -14.06 5.85
C GLN A 49 -13.72 -13.96 7.33
N ARG A 50 -12.76 -13.75 8.23
CA ARG A 50 -13.02 -13.59 9.68
C ARG A 50 -13.05 -12.12 10.11
N ILE A 51 -12.78 -11.22 9.19
CA ILE A 51 -12.82 -9.76 9.37
C ILE A 51 -13.87 -9.21 8.43
N ALA A 52 -14.59 -8.19 8.88
CA ALA A 52 -15.55 -7.49 8.04
C ALA A 52 -14.85 -6.93 6.79
N PRO A 53 -15.44 -7.03 5.59
CA PRO A 53 -14.80 -6.63 4.34
C PRO A 53 -14.24 -5.20 4.37
N GLU A 54 -14.92 -4.29 5.07
CA GLU A 54 -14.53 -2.89 5.20
C GLU A 54 -13.22 -2.70 5.97
N ALA A 55 -12.91 -3.59 6.92
CA ALA A 55 -11.69 -3.57 7.71
C ALA A 55 -10.58 -4.43 7.10
N GLY A 56 -10.80 -5.00 5.91
CA GLY A 56 -9.89 -5.96 5.28
C GLY A 56 -8.54 -5.37 4.88
N LEU A 57 -7.49 -6.15 5.12
CA LEU A 57 -6.13 -5.92 4.62
C LEU A 57 -5.70 -7.13 3.80
N TYR A 58 -5.58 -6.97 2.49
CA TYR A 58 -5.17 -8.01 1.56
C TYR A 58 -3.70 -7.84 1.22
N LEU A 59 -2.84 -8.70 1.76
CA LEU A 59 -1.40 -8.69 1.48
C LEU A 59 -1.02 -9.90 0.63
N PHE A 60 -0.36 -9.63 -0.50
CA PHE A 60 0.10 -10.61 -1.47
C PHE A 60 1.62 -10.71 -1.42
N ALA A 61 2.12 -11.93 -1.32
CA ALA A 61 3.53 -12.26 -1.43
C ALA A 61 3.86 -12.67 -2.87
N LEU A 62 4.99 -12.21 -3.38
CA LEU A 62 5.65 -12.77 -4.57
C LEU A 62 6.70 -13.76 -4.07
N GLU A 63 6.46 -15.04 -4.28
CA GLU A 63 7.34 -16.11 -3.88
C GLU A 63 8.22 -16.59 -5.03
N ASP A 64 9.51 -16.72 -4.79
CA ASP A 64 10.39 -17.54 -5.61
C ASP A 64 10.32 -18.99 -5.10
N THR A 65 9.59 -19.84 -5.82
CA THR A 65 9.35 -21.24 -5.41
C THR A 65 10.61 -22.11 -5.41
N GLU A 66 11.62 -21.76 -6.20
CA GLU A 66 12.88 -22.49 -6.25
C GLU A 66 13.73 -22.20 -5.00
N ARG A 67 13.78 -20.95 -4.59
CA ARG A 67 14.48 -20.52 -3.37
C ARG A 67 13.61 -20.64 -2.12
N LYS A 68 12.33 -20.90 -2.25
CA LYS A 68 11.32 -20.91 -1.16
C LYS A 68 11.37 -19.62 -0.32
N LYS A 69 11.43 -18.49 -1.00
CA LYS A 69 11.64 -17.19 -0.40
C LYS A 69 10.63 -16.18 -0.90
N THR A 70 10.09 -15.36 0.00
CA THR A 70 9.26 -14.21 -0.36
C THR A 70 10.17 -13.06 -0.78
N VAL A 71 10.02 -12.63 -2.04
CA VAL A 71 10.90 -11.66 -2.69
C VAL A 71 10.22 -10.34 -3.01
N GLY A 72 8.91 -10.28 -2.80
CA GLY A 72 8.13 -9.06 -2.98
C GLY A 72 6.80 -9.12 -2.25
N ILE A 73 6.21 -7.97 -2.01
CA ILE A 73 4.91 -7.80 -1.37
C ILE A 73 4.13 -6.68 -2.04
N SER A 74 2.82 -6.83 -2.09
CA SER A 74 1.89 -5.76 -2.44
C SER A 74 0.60 -5.89 -1.64
N GLY A 75 -0.15 -4.81 -1.50
CA GLY A 75 -1.34 -4.83 -0.65
C GLY A 75 -2.49 -3.97 -1.16
N ILE A 76 -3.66 -4.27 -0.59
CA ILE A 76 -4.89 -3.48 -0.70
C ILE A 76 -5.42 -3.33 0.71
N GLN A 77 -5.63 -2.09 1.16
CA GLN A 77 -6.44 -1.78 2.32
C GLN A 77 -7.87 -1.54 1.82
N ALA A 78 -8.84 -2.25 2.36
CA ALA A 78 -10.22 -2.18 1.86
C ALA A 78 -10.81 -0.78 2.01
N ARG A 79 -10.64 -0.16 3.19
CA ARG A 79 -11.05 1.22 3.44
C ARG A 79 -10.05 1.92 4.36
N VAL A 80 -9.68 3.15 4.01
CA VAL A 80 -8.79 3.98 4.83
C VAL A 80 -9.56 5.07 5.56
N GLY A 81 -9.01 5.55 6.68
CA GLY A 81 -9.54 6.70 7.40
C GLY A 81 -10.74 6.41 8.30
N LEU A 82 -11.08 5.13 8.56
CA LEU A 82 -12.18 4.73 9.44
C LEU A 82 -11.74 4.56 10.89
N ASP A 83 -10.59 3.90 11.11
CA ASP A 83 -10.02 3.70 12.45
C ASP A 83 -9.00 4.77 12.81
N GLU A 84 -8.13 5.10 11.84
CA GLU A 84 -7.15 6.18 11.96
C GLU A 84 -7.35 7.20 10.85
N VAL A 85 -7.08 8.47 11.14
CA VAL A 85 -7.28 9.55 10.16
C VAL A 85 -6.34 9.37 8.98
N PHE A 86 -6.89 9.31 7.77
CA PHE A 86 -6.13 9.27 6.52
C PHE A 86 -6.00 10.69 5.96
N TYR A 87 -4.82 11.28 6.18
CA TYR A 87 -4.54 12.64 5.74
C TYR A 87 -4.16 12.68 4.26
N ASN A 88 -4.86 13.50 3.50
CA ASN A 88 -4.50 13.81 2.13
C ASN A 88 -4.52 15.32 1.89
N TYR A 89 -3.93 15.78 0.79
CA TYR A 89 -3.84 17.19 0.47
C TYR A 89 -4.45 17.45 -0.90
N ARG A 90 -5.35 18.43 -0.94
CA ARG A 90 -5.89 18.96 -2.20
C ARG A 90 -4.97 20.03 -2.74
N LEU A 91 -4.50 19.85 -3.99
CA LEU A 91 -3.76 20.89 -4.69
C LEU A 91 -4.75 21.94 -5.21
N SER A 92 -4.52 23.19 -4.83
CA SER A 92 -5.36 24.35 -5.18
C SER A 92 -4.46 25.50 -5.65
N VAL A 93 -5.09 26.55 -6.17
CA VAL A 93 -4.42 27.80 -6.50
C VAL A 93 -5.12 28.95 -5.79
N THR A 94 -4.37 29.66 -4.96
CA THR A 94 -4.81 30.91 -4.36
C THR A 94 -4.38 32.07 -5.24
N VAL A 95 -5.32 32.95 -5.57
CA VAL A 95 -5.05 34.15 -6.37
C VAL A 95 -5.18 35.38 -5.48
N ASN A 96 -4.14 36.18 -5.42
CA ASN A 96 -4.13 37.49 -4.78
C ASN A 96 -3.94 38.56 -5.86
N ALA A 97 -4.90 39.45 -6.00
CA ALA A 97 -4.86 40.50 -7.00
C ALA A 97 -5.25 41.86 -6.41
N SER A 98 -4.57 42.91 -6.82
CA SER A 98 -4.91 44.27 -6.54
C SER A 98 -4.70 45.10 -7.81
N LYS A 99 -5.78 45.67 -8.36
CA LYS A 99 -5.71 46.53 -9.53
C LYS A 99 -4.97 47.85 -9.20
N GLU A 100 -5.14 48.35 -8.01
CA GLU A 100 -4.53 49.61 -7.55
C GLU A 100 -3.01 49.50 -7.41
N LEU A 101 -2.55 48.32 -6.96
CA LEU A 101 -1.12 48.01 -6.82
C LEU A 101 -0.48 47.38 -8.05
N GLY A 102 -1.28 47.08 -9.09
CA GLY A 102 -0.82 46.40 -10.27
C GLY A 102 -0.31 44.96 -10.00
N VAL A 103 -0.80 44.32 -8.95
CA VAL A 103 -0.35 43.00 -8.52
C VAL A 103 -1.36 41.93 -8.88
N HIS A 104 -0.86 40.85 -9.46
CA HIS A 104 -1.61 39.62 -9.68
C HIS A 104 -0.70 38.42 -9.45
N VAL A 105 -0.88 37.71 -8.33
CA VAL A 105 -0.04 36.57 -7.94
C VAL A 105 -0.88 35.32 -7.82
N ARG A 106 -0.44 34.24 -8.46
CA ARG A 106 -1.02 32.90 -8.36
C ARG A 106 -0.07 32.00 -7.58
N THR A 107 -0.52 31.51 -6.44
CA THR A 107 0.29 30.67 -5.57
C THR A 107 -0.34 29.26 -5.50
N PRO A 108 0.36 28.19 -5.92
CA PRO A 108 -0.06 26.83 -5.64
C PRO A 108 -0.08 26.59 -4.12
N THR A 109 -1.16 26.02 -3.63
CA THR A 109 -1.36 25.74 -2.19
C THR A 109 -1.81 24.30 -1.99
N LEU A 110 -1.37 23.71 -0.88
CA LEU A 110 -1.85 22.42 -0.41
C LEU A 110 -2.81 22.64 0.76
N HIS A 111 -4.04 22.20 0.61
CA HIS A 111 -5.05 22.20 1.65
C HIS A 111 -5.21 20.81 2.21
N LEU A 112 -5.05 20.67 3.54
CA LEU A 112 -5.33 19.42 4.24
C LEU A 112 -6.80 19.02 4.00
N SER A 113 -7.02 17.76 3.66
CA SER A 113 -8.33 17.21 3.32
C SER A 113 -8.43 15.77 3.83
N ASN A 114 -9.65 15.30 4.00
CA ASN A 114 -9.99 13.92 4.31
C ASN A 114 -10.87 13.31 3.20
N ASP A 115 -10.76 13.82 1.98
CA ASP A 115 -11.62 13.42 0.84
C ASP A 115 -11.45 11.92 0.47
N MET A 116 -10.33 11.32 0.86
CA MET A 116 -10.04 9.90 0.61
C MET A 116 -10.54 8.97 1.72
N THR A 117 -11.15 9.49 2.78
CA THR A 117 -11.77 8.65 3.82
C THR A 117 -12.81 7.73 3.20
N ASP A 118 -12.84 6.48 3.66
CA ASP A 118 -13.74 5.43 3.18
C ASP A 118 -13.49 4.98 1.73
N THR A 119 -12.29 5.25 1.19
CA THR A 119 -11.86 4.71 -0.10
C THR A 119 -10.87 3.57 0.08
N SER A 120 -10.74 2.71 -0.94
CA SER A 120 -9.73 1.64 -0.94
C SER A 120 -8.36 2.21 -1.31
N GLU A 121 -7.31 1.72 -0.64
CA GLU A 121 -5.93 2.08 -0.92
C GLU A 121 -5.16 0.91 -1.53
N ILE A 122 -4.46 1.17 -2.63
CA ILE A 122 -3.44 0.25 -3.17
C ILE A 122 -2.12 0.59 -2.50
N CYS A 123 -1.61 -0.30 -1.63
CA CYS A 123 -0.49 -0.03 -0.74
C CYS A 123 0.63 -1.06 -0.81
N SER A 124 1.66 -0.86 0.00
CA SER A 124 2.67 -1.86 0.40
C SER A 124 3.41 -2.52 -0.77
N LEU A 125 3.68 -1.79 -1.86
CA LEU A 125 4.43 -2.34 -3.00
C LEU A 125 5.93 -2.30 -2.72
N LEU A 126 6.52 -3.45 -2.49
CA LEU A 126 7.95 -3.63 -2.26
C LEU A 126 8.45 -4.86 -3.01
N LEU A 127 9.65 -4.76 -3.61
CA LEU A 127 10.30 -5.85 -4.33
C LEU A 127 11.80 -5.83 -4.00
N SER A 128 12.35 -6.99 -3.68
CA SER A 128 13.79 -7.15 -3.47
C SER A 128 14.57 -6.74 -4.71
N ASP A 129 15.71 -6.07 -4.52
CA ASP A 129 16.50 -5.46 -5.60
C ASP A 129 16.94 -6.47 -6.67
N GLU A 130 17.27 -7.70 -6.26
CA GLU A 130 17.66 -8.79 -7.17
C GLU A 130 16.57 -9.15 -8.21
N TYR A 131 15.31 -8.83 -7.92
CA TYR A 131 14.15 -9.15 -8.77
C TYR A 131 13.63 -7.97 -9.57
N LYS A 132 14.29 -6.81 -9.48
CA LYS A 132 13.94 -5.62 -10.27
C LYS A 132 14.34 -5.80 -11.74
N GLY A 133 13.55 -5.24 -12.65
CA GLY A 133 13.84 -5.20 -14.10
C GLY A 133 13.24 -6.34 -14.94
N GLY A 134 12.87 -7.48 -14.36
CA GLY A 134 12.37 -8.66 -15.10
C GLY A 134 10.84 -8.74 -15.25
N GLY A 135 10.10 -7.67 -15.04
CA GLY A 135 8.62 -7.67 -15.08
C GLY A 135 7.96 -8.08 -13.76
N SER A 136 8.73 -8.56 -12.77
CA SER A 136 8.22 -9.01 -11.47
C SER A 136 7.47 -7.89 -10.72
N GLY A 137 7.98 -6.65 -10.75
CA GLY A 137 7.31 -5.50 -10.16
C GLY A 137 5.97 -5.18 -10.83
N LEU A 138 5.88 -5.35 -12.14
CA LEU A 138 4.65 -5.15 -12.89
C LEU A 138 3.62 -6.23 -12.54
N LEU A 139 4.04 -7.50 -12.47
CA LEU A 139 3.21 -8.61 -12.03
C LEU A 139 2.65 -8.35 -10.62
N LEU A 140 3.55 -8.02 -9.68
CA LEU A 140 3.20 -7.72 -8.29
C LEU A 140 2.28 -6.49 -8.15
N SER A 141 2.46 -5.48 -8.99
CA SER A 141 1.58 -4.32 -9.02
C SER A 141 0.20 -4.65 -9.58
N ARG A 142 0.13 -5.41 -10.69
CA ARG A 142 -1.11 -5.71 -11.40
C ARG A 142 -1.98 -6.75 -10.70
N CYS A 143 -1.44 -7.65 -9.91
CA CYS A 143 -2.23 -8.67 -9.22
C CYS A 143 -3.34 -8.04 -8.34
N ARG A 144 -3.10 -6.86 -7.78
CA ARG A 144 -4.08 -6.12 -6.97
C ARG A 144 -5.30 -5.71 -7.79
N PHE A 145 -5.08 -5.22 -9.02
CA PHE A 145 -6.19 -4.84 -9.91
C PHE A 145 -6.97 -6.07 -10.40
N MET A 146 -6.28 -7.18 -10.67
CA MET A 146 -6.94 -8.44 -11.01
C MET A 146 -7.80 -8.94 -9.85
N TYR A 147 -7.27 -8.84 -8.61
CA TYR A 147 -8.03 -9.21 -7.42
C TYR A 147 -9.26 -8.31 -7.23
N LEU A 148 -9.12 -6.99 -7.37
CA LEU A 148 -10.24 -6.04 -7.28
C LEU A 148 -11.29 -6.29 -8.36
N ASP A 149 -10.92 -6.70 -9.56
CA ASP A 149 -11.85 -6.99 -10.64
C ASP A 149 -12.65 -8.28 -10.37
N GLU A 150 -11.96 -9.34 -9.92
CA GLU A 150 -12.58 -10.64 -9.61
C GLU A 150 -13.55 -10.54 -8.42
N PHE A 151 -13.16 -9.82 -7.36
CA PHE A 151 -13.93 -9.69 -6.12
C PHE A 151 -14.70 -8.37 -6.00
N ARG A 152 -15.03 -7.72 -7.12
CA ARG A 152 -15.71 -6.43 -7.21
C ARG A 152 -17.04 -6.35 -6.43
N LYS A 153 -17.69 -7.46 -6.15
CA LYS A 153 -19.01 -7.53 -5.52
C LYS A 153 -18.96 -7.88 -4.03
N HIS A 154 -17.78 -7.98 -3.48
CA HIS A 154 -17.52 -8.33 -2.08
C HIS A 154 -16.81 -7.16 -1.35
#